data_60141896563b636cfa2a6c60a44578c5
#
_entry.id   60141896563b636cfa2a6c60a44578c5
#
_cell.length_a   1.000
_cell.length_b   1.000
_cell.length_c   1.000
_cell.angle_alpha   90.00
_cell.angle_beta   90.00
_cell.angle_gamma   90.00
#
_symmetry.space_group_name_H-M   'P 1'
#
loop_
_entity.id
_entity.type
_entity.pdbx_description
1 polymer ?
#
loop_
_entity_poly.entity_id
_entity_poly.type
_entity_poly.pdbx_seq_one_letter_code
_entity_poly.pdbx_strand_id
1 'polypeptide(L)'
;MQFGLVGSEMCIRDRGYARHDFLKKAVAERVVDRLDAVRREFPLVADIGCHGGQLARMLMDHPAIGRVLAQDPSPAMAAAASENGCEAIAAPYENLPFAEESLDGIFSAFALHWVNDLPGMLLRLRRLLKPDGLMVVALPGGETLSNLRAALTDAETAVLGGMSPRVMPMADIRDMGGLIGRAGLALPVADSDSLTVTWPDAFALMRDLRGMAEGNALAARRRQFTPREVMMRTALSMQERFADADGRIEAVFEVVTLTGWAPHESQQQPLRPGSASARLADALGSSEYDPEQSE
;
A
#
# COMPACT_ATOMS: atom_id res chain seq x y z
N MET A 1 16.62 -6.79 0.67
CA MET A 1 16.16 -8.12 0.19
C MET A 1 15.91 -8.02 -1.29
N GLN A 2 16.47 -8.92 -2.11
CA GLN A 2 16.19 -8.89 -3.56
C GLN A 2 14.89 -9.64 -3.84
N PHE A 3 13.89 -8.96 -4.35
CA PHE A 3 12.66 -9.55 -4.88
C PHE A 3 12.91 -9.85 -6.36
N GLY A 4 13.30 -11.08 -6.68
CA GLY A 4 13.43 -11.50 -8.05
C GLY A 4 12.06 -11.88 -8.62
N LEU A 5 11.28 -10.93 -9.12
CA LEU A 5 10.10 -11.22 -9.92
C LEU A 5 10.56 -11.76 -11.28
N VAL A 6 10.38 -13.05 -11.50
CA VAL A 6 10.60 -13.67 -12.82
C VAL A 6 9.34 -13.45 -13.63
N GLY A 7 9.43 -12.73 -14.76
CA GLY A 7 8.31 -12.33 -15.59
C GLY A 7 7.36 -13.45 -16.05
N SER A 8 7.80 -14.72 -16.03
CA SER A 8 6.95 -15.87 -16.35
C SER A 8 5.92 -16.23 -15.26
N GLU A 9 6.18 -15.93 -14.00
CA GLU A 9 5.22 -16.17 -12.91
C GLU A 9 4.09 -15.13 -12.89
N MET A 10 4.33 -13.91 -13.37
CA MET A 10 3.33 -12.86 -13.49
C MET A 10 2.24 -13.22 -14.52
N CYS A 11 2.63 -13.70 -15.71
CA CYS A 11 1.66 -14.06 -16.76
C CYS A 11 0.70 -15.22 -16.41
N ILE A 12 1.09 -16.11 -15.48
CA ILE A 12 0.21 -17.22 -15.04
C ILE A 12 -0.80 -16.73 -13.99
N ARG A 13 -0.46 -15.70 -13.22
CA ARG A 13 -1.29 -15.14 -12.14
C ARG A 13 -2.40 -14.22 -12.67
N ASP A 14 -2.21 -13.64 -13.85
CA ASP A 14 -3.15 -12.68 -14.44
C ASP A 14 -4.49 -13.32 -14.87
N ARG A 15 -4.51 -14.64 -15.10
CA ARG A 15 -5.74 -15.35 -15.45
C ARG A 15 -6.65 -15.52 -14.23
N GLY A 16 -7.68 -14.70 -14.17
CA GLY A 16 -8.70 -14.74 -13.10
C GLY A 16 -8.51 -13.70 -12.00
N TYR A 17 -7.56 -12.80 -12.12
CA TYR A 17 -7.31 -11.71 -11.17
C TYR A 17 -8.59 -10.93 -10.81
N ALA A 18 -9.44 -10.61 -11.78
CA ALA A 18 -10.69 -9.89 -11.57
C ALA A 18 -11.67 -10.57 -10.60
N ARG A 19 -11.49 -11.86 -10.28
CA ARG A 19 -12.30 -12.59 -9.27
C ARG A 19 -11.76 -12.42 -7.85
N HIS A 20 -10.55 -11.88 -7.71
CA HIS A 20 -9.81 -11.77 -6.46
C HIS A 20 -9.36 -10.33 -6.16
N ASP A 21 -9.84 -9.33 -6.92
CA ASP A 21 -9.38 -7.94 -6.84
C ASP A 21 -10.05 -7.10 -5.74
N PHE A 22 -10.92 -7.70 -4.92
CA PHE A 22 -11.72 -6.99 -3.92
C PHE A 22 -10.87 -6.17 -2.92
N LEU A 23 -9.72 -6.73 -2.50
CA LEU A 23 -8.81 -6.03 -1.60
C LEU A 23 -8.19 -4.80 -2.27
N LYS A 24 -7.77 -4.94 -3.55
CA LYS A 24 -7.21 -3.81 -4.32
C LYS A 24 -8.26 -2.72 -4.53
N LYS A 25 -9.53 -3.08 -4.77
CA LYS A 25 -10.64 -2.12 -4.85
C LYS A 25 -10.84 -1.38 -3.54
N ALA A 26 -10.91 -2.10 -2.42
CA ALA A 26 -11.08 -1.49 -1.11
C ALA A 26 -9.92 -0.55 -0.71
N VAL A 27 -8.69 -0.84 -1.16
CA VAL A 27 -7.54 0.05 -0.97
C VAL A 27 -7.60 1.23 -1.94
N ALA A 28 -8.02 1.02 -3.20
CA ALA A 28 -8.19 2.08 -4.18
C ALA A 28 -9.23 3.13 -3.72
N GLU A 29 -10.37 2.70 -3.15
CA GLU A 29 -11.36 3.58 -2.54
C GLU A 29 -10.72 4.49 -1.48
N ARG A 30 -9.92 3.92 -0.56
CA ARG A 30 -9.20 4.70 0.47
C ARG A 30 -8.21 5.71 -0.10
N VAL A 31 -7.57 5.38 -1.21
CA VAL A 31 -6.65 6.30 -1.91
C VAL A 31 -7.44 7.46 -2.51
N VAL A 32 -8.60 7.19 -3.12
CA VAL A 32 -9.45 8.22 -3.73
C VAL A 32 -10.11 9.11 -2.66
N ASP A 33 -10.57 8.55 -1.54
CA ASP A 33 -11.17 9.31 -0.43
C ASP A 33 -10.23 10.42 0.10
N ARG A 34 -8.90 10.27 -0.08
CA ARG A 34 -7.93 11.32 0.28
C ARG A 34 -8.06 12.56 -0.60
N LEU A 35 -8.56 12.42 -1.82
CA LEU A 35 -8.77 13.55 -2.72
C LEU A 35 -9.93 14.44 -2.28
N ASP A 36 -10.94 13.89 -1.60
CA ASP A 36 -12.08 14.64 -1.10
C ASP A 36 -11.69 15.73 -0.09
N ALA A 37 -10.57 15.53 0.61
CA ALA A 37 -10.02 16.52 1.53
C ALA A 37 -9.17 17.60 0.84
N VAL A 38 -8.88 17.46 -0.45
CA VAL A 38 -7.97 18.34 -1.20
C VAL A 38 -8.74 19.24 -2.14
N ARG A 39 -8.69 20.56 -1.90
CA ARG A 39 -9.33 21.57 -2.74
C ARG A 39 -8.43 21.99 -3.90
N ARG A 40 -8.18 21.10 -4.83
CA ARG A 40 -7.30 21.34 -5.98
C ARG A 40 -7.70 20.45 -7.15
N GLU A 41 -7.48 20.94 -8.38
CA GLU A 41 -7.59 20.17 -9.61
C GLU A 41 -6.25 19.53 -9.99
N PHE A 42 -6.32 18.34 -10.56
CA PHE A 42 -5.17 17.56 -11.02
C PHE A 42 -5.38 17.22 -12.51
N PRO A 43 -4.95 18.10 -13.44
CA PRO A 43 -5.16 17.91 -14.88
C PRO A 43 -4.57 16.62 -15.44
N LEU A 44 -3.40 16.16 -14.94
CA LEU A 44 -2.73 14.97 -15.38
C LEU A 44 -2.16 14.18 -14.21
N VAL A 45 -2.65 12.97 -14.01
CA VAL A 45 -2.18 12.10 -12.93
C VAL A 45 -1.72 10.74 -13.45
N ALA A 46 -0.93 10.03 -12.65
CA ALA A 46 -0.52 8.66 -12.94
C ALA A 46 -0.98 7.71 -11.82
N ASP A 47 -1.48 6.54 -12.21
CA ASP A 47 -1.67 5.36 -11.35
C ASP A 47 -0.50 4.39 -11.59
N ILE A 48 0.35 4.24 -10.59
CA ILE A 48 1.57 3.43 -10.66
C ILE A 48 1.34 2.04 -10.07
N GLY A 49 1.48 1.00 -10.91
CA GLY A 49 1.10 -0.37 -10.56
C GLY A 49 -0.41 -0.53 -10.59
N CYS A 50 -1.01 -0.18 -11.72
CA CYS A 50 -2.47 -0.06 -11.88
C CYS A 50 -3.23 -1.39 -11.84
N HIS A 51 -2.54 -2.53 -11.88
CA HIS A 51 -3.16 -3.85 -11.99
C HIS A 51 -4.19 -3.89 -13.16
N GLY A 52 -5.42 -4.30 -12.88
CA GLY A 52 -6.52 -4.28 -13.86
C GLY A 52 -7.20 -2.91 -14.02
N GLY A 53 -6.63 -1.81 -13.50
CA GLY A 53 -7.13 -0.45 -13.64
C GLY A 53 -8.16 -0.04 -12.58
N GLN A 54 -8.21 -0.72 -11.43
CA GLN A 54 -9.22 -0.42 -10.39
C GLN A 54 -9.11 1.01 -9.88
N LEU A 55 -7.90 1.43 -9.45
CA LEU A 55 -7.66 2.78 -8.97
C LEU A 55 -7.79 3.80 -10.11
N ALA A 56 -7.20 3.52 -11.27
CA ALA A 56 -7.27 4.41 -12.43
C ALA A 56 -8.72 4.75 -12.83
N ARG A 57 -9.62 3.75 -12.80
CA ARG A 57 -11.04 3.95 -13.08
C ARG A 57 -11.71 4.89 -12.07
N MET A 58 -11.47 4.67 -10.77
CA MET A 58 -12.02 5.52 -9.73
C MET A 58 -11.49 6.97 -9.84
N LEU A 59 -10.20 7.12 -10.17
CA LEU A 59 -9.61 8.44 -10.42
C LEU A 59 -10.22 9.14 -11.63
N MET A 60 -10.52 8.42 -12.72
CA MET A 60 -11.20 9.00 -13.91
C MET A 60 -12.60 9.51 -13.60
N ASP A 61 -13.29 8.90 -12.65
CA ASP A 61 -14.63 9.28 -12.23
C ASP A 61 -14.62 10.45 -11.21
N HIS A 62 -13.45 10.81 -10.67
CA HIS A 62 -13.32 11.86 -9.65
C HIS A 62 -13.29 13.27 -10.28
N PRO A 63 -14.14 14.23 -9.83
CA PRO A 63 -14.31 15.54 -10.49
C PRO A 63 -13.06 16.42 -10.49
N ALA A 64 -12.13 16.23 -9.55
CA ALA A 64 -10.89 17.00 -9.49
C ALA A 64 -9.79 16.47 -10.45
N ILE A 65 -10.02 15.33 -11.12
CA ILE A 65 -9.02 14.66 -11.96
C ILE A 65 -9.36 14.90 -13.44
N GLY A 66 -8.38 15.32 -14.21
CA GLY A 66 -8.51 15.46 -15.67
C GLY A 66 -8.23 14.16 -16.40
N ARG A 67 -6.96 13.87 -16.66
CA ARG A 67 -6.51 12.69 -17.40
C ARG A 67 -5.72 11.75 -16.48
N VAL A 68 -5.96 10.45 -16.60
CA VAL A 68 -5.28 9.41 -15.83
C VAL A 68 -4.42 8.55 -16.77
N LEU A 69 -3.13 8.44 -16.49
CA LEU A 69 -2.20 7.53 -17.14
C LEU A 69 -1.94 6.34 -16.21
N ALA A 70 -2.29 5.15 -16.63
CA ALA A 70 -2.10 3.94 -15.85
C ALA A 70 -0.80 3.22 -16.27
N GLN A 71 0.00 2.76 -15.33
CA GLN A 71 1.22 2.02 -15.60
C GLN A 71 1.25 0.73 -14.79
N ASP A 72 1.66 -0.37 -15.40
CA ASP A 72 1.92 -1.64 -14.71
C ASP A 72 3.16 -2.32 -15.31
N PRO A 73 4.00 -3.00 -14.50
CA PRO A 73 5.14 -3.76 -15.01
C PRO A 73 4.72 -5.03 -15.77
N SER A 74 3.49 -5.52 -15.57
CA SER A 74 2.92 -6.66 -16.29
C SER A 74 2.21 -6.20 -17.57
N PRO A 75 2.66 -6.64 -18.77
CA PRO A 75 1.95 -6.36 -20.01
C PRO A 75 0.49 -6.86 -20.00
N ALA A 76 0.22 -7.98 -19.32
CA ALA A 76 -1.13 -8.52 -19.23
C ALA A 76 -2.05 -7.67 -18.33
N MET A 77 -1.52 -7.10 -17.22
CA MET A 77 -2.26 -6.17 -16.38
C MET A 77 -2.52 -4.85 -17.11
N ALA A 78 -1.52 -4.29 -17.77
CA ALA A 78 -1.70 -3.09 -18.58
C ALA A 78 -2.74 -3.29 -19.70
N ALA A 79 -2.74 -4.46 -20.35
CA ALA A 79 -3.75 -4.82 -21.36
C ALA A 79 -5.15 -4.91 -20.73
N ALA A 80 -5.29 -5.58 -19.56
CA ALA A 80 -6.55 -5.67 -18.83
C ALA A 80 -7.07 -4.28 -18.39
N ALA A 81 -6.17 -3.40 -17.92
CA ALA A 81 -6.54 -2.01 -17.61
C ALA A 81 -7.03 -1.25 -18.87
N SER A 82 -6.37 -1.46 -20.02
CA SER A 82 -6.82 -0.87 -21.29
C SER A 82 -8.18 -1.40 -21.74
N GLU A 83 -8.43 -2.70 -21.61
CA GLU A 83 -9.74 -3.31 -21.88
C GLU A 83 -10.84 -2.73 -20.96
N ASN A 84 -10.47 -2.34 -19.73
CA ASN A 84 -11.34 -1.65 -18.79
C ASN A 84 -11.45 -0.14 -19.04
N GLY A 85 -10.94 0.36 -20.15
CA GLY A 85 -11.07 1.76 -20.59
C GLY A 85 -10.03 2.72 -20.02
N CYS A 86 -8.96 2.23 -19.39
CA CYS A 86 -7.85 3.07 -18.93
C CYS A 86 -6.84 3.32 -20.04
N GLU A 87 -6.19 4.49 -20.03
CA GLU A 87 -5.00 4.74 -20.84
C GLU A 87 -3.79 4.10 -20.15
N ALA A 88 -3.51 2.83 -20.48
CA ALA A 88 -2.53 2.03 -19.76
C ALA A 88 -1.30 1.68 -20.61
N ILE A 89 -0.13 1.65 -19.94
CA ILE A 89 1.15 1.31 -20.54
C ILE A 89 1.91 0.28 -19.69
N ALA A 90 2.50 -0.70 -20.35
CA ALA A 90 3.41 -1.65 -19.71
C ALA A 90 4.82 -1.07 -19.65
N ALA A 91 5.33 -0.87 -18.43
CA ALA A 91 6.69 -0.38 -18.20
C ALA A 91 7.20 -0.86 -16.83
N PRO A 92 8.51 -1.19 -16.67
CA PRO A 92 9.05 -1.56 -15.38
C PRO A 92 9.11 -0.36 -14.42
N TYR A 93 9.01 -0.61 -13.12
CA TYR A 93 9.12 0.43 -12.08
C TYR A 93 10.47 1.18 -12.12
N GLU A 94 11.52 0.52 -12.56
CA GLU A 94 12.86 1.11 -12.71
C GLU A 94 12.95 2.13 -13.85
N ASN A 95 12.01 2.10 -14.81
CA ASN A 95 12.00 3.00 -15.97
C ASN A 95 10.57 3.41 -16.32
N LEU A 96 10.01 4.31 -15.50
CA LEU A 96 8.67 4.86 -15.74
C LEU A 96 8.67 5.77 -16.97
N PRO A 97 7.65 5.68 -17.85
CA PRO A 97 7.60 6.40 -19.12
C PRO A 97 7.04 7.83 -18.98
N PHE A 98 7.39 8.53 -17.92
CA PHE A 98 6.95 9.89 -17.63
C PHE A 98 8.13 10.84 -17.56
N ALA A 99 7.95 12.06 -18.07
CA ALA A 99 8.95 13.11 -17.95
C ALA A 99 9.02 13.67 -16.51
N GLU A 100 10.18 14.22 -16.13
CA GLU A 100 10.28 14.94 -14.86
C GLU A 100 9.32 16.14 -14.85
N GLU A 101 8.78 16.47 -13.68
CA GLU A 101 7.87 17.61 -13.45
C GLU A 101 6.68 17.67 -14.43
N SER A 102 6.15 16.50 -14.82
CA SER A 102 5.04 16.42 -15.79
C SER A 102 3.68 16.11 -15.18
N LEU A 103 3.64 15.51 -13.99
CA LEU A 103 2.42 15.02 -13.37
C LEU A 103 1.94 15.94 -12.25
N ASP A 104 0.64 16.20 -12.20
CA ASP A 104 -0.01 16.94 -11.12
C ASP A 104 -0.27 16.06 -9.90
N GLY A 105 -0.42 14.73 -10.11
CA GLY A 105 -0.61 13.77 -9.04
C GLY A 105 -0.07 12.38 -9.40
N ILE A 106 0.37 11.63 -8.38
CA ILE A 106 0.78 10.23 -8.49
C ILE A 106 0.07 9.42 -7.42
N PHE A 107 -0.57 8.33 -7.85
CA PHE A 107 -1.34 7.45 -7.00
C PHE A 107 -0.88 6.00 -7.17
N SER A 108 -0.97 5.21 -6.11
CA SER A 108 -0.64 3.78 -6.16
C SER A 108 -1.38 3.03 -5.05
N ALA A 109 -2.01 1.90 -5.37
CA ALA A 109 -2.73 1.07 -4.43
C ALA A 109 -2.17 -0.36 -4.39
N PHE A 110 -1.49 -0.73 -3.30
CA PHE A 110 -0.92 -2.05 -3.07
C PHE A 110 -0.09 -2.58 -4.26
N ALA A 111 0.84 -1.76 -4.76
CA ALA A 111 1.74 -2.12 -5.85
C ALA A 111 3.22 -1.93 -5.49
N LEU A 112 3.58 -0.83 -4.85
CA LEU A 112 4.99 -0.47 -4.64
C LEU A 112 5.72 -1.30 -3.58
N HIS A 113 5.05 -2.16 -2.81
CA HIS A 113 5.70 -3.12 -1.93
C HIS A 113 6.48 -4.22 -2.69
N TRP A 114 6.27 -4.33 -3.99
CA TRP A 114 7.02 -5.24 -4.87
C TRP A 114 8.33 -4.65 -5.40
N VAL A 115 8.60 -3.34 -5.23
CA VAL A 115 9.87 -2.74 -5.66
C VAL A 115 11.01 -3.09 -4.71
N ASN A 116 12.19 -3.37 -5.27
CA ASN A 116 13.37 -3.71 -4.48
C ASN A 116 13.94 -2.54 -3.70
N ASP A 117 13.84 -1.33 -4.25
CA ASP A 117 14.33 -0.08 -3.69
C ASP A 117 13.16 0.91 -3.55
N LEU A 118 12.36 0.77 -2.49
CA LEU A 118 11.26 1.68 -2.21
C LEU A 118 11.74 3.13 -1.95
N PRO A 119 12.83 3.38 -1.18
CA PRO A 119 13.37 4.73 -1.04
C PRO A 119 13.71 5.40 -2.38
N GLY A 120 14.44 4.70 -3.25
CA GLY A 120 14.77 5.19 -4.59
C GLY A 120 13.54 5.40 -5.47
N MET A 121 12.52 4.54 -5.33
CA MET A 121 11.26 4.69 -6.04
C MET A 121 10.51 5.95 -5.61
N LEU A 122 10.36 6.21 -4.32
CA LEU A 122 9.71 7.43 -3.82
C LEU A 122 10.41 8.71 -4.30
N LEU A 123 11.76 8.70 -4.31
CA LEU A 123 12.56 9.79 -4.85
C LEU A 123 12.29 10.02 -6.35
N ARG A 124 12.18 8.93 -7.11
CA ARG A 124 11.85 8.99 -8.54
C ARG A 124 10.45 9.54 -8.76
N LEU A 125 9.45 9.04 -8.02
CA LEU A 125 8.07 9.53 -8.10
C LEU A 125 7.99 11.03 -7.80
N ARG A 126 8.70 11.50 -6.76
CA ARG A 126 8.77 12.93 -6.46
C ARG A 126 9.29 13.76 -7.64
N ARG A 127 10.31 13.27 -8.39
CA ARG A 127 10.86 13.99 -9.56
C ARG A 127 9.89 14.09 -10.72
N LEU A 128 8.95 13.13 -10.85
CA LEU A 128 7.92 13.16 -11.89
C LEU A 128 6.81 14.17 -11.58
N LEU A 129 6.63 14.53 -10.30
CA LEU A 129 5.64 15.51 -9.88
C LEU A 129 6.09 16.93 -10.24
N LYS A 130 5.15 17.70 -10.77
CA LYS A 130 5.27 19.16 -10.86
C LYS A 130 5.46 19.76 -9.46
N PRO A 131 6.05 20.96 -9.33
CA PRO A 131 6.01 21.69 -8.07
C PRO A 131 4.58 21.73 -7.51
N ASP A 132 4.44 21.45 -6.22
CA ASP A 132 3.13 21.34 -5.53
C ASP A 132 2.22 20.20 -6.06
N GLY A 133 2.78 19.18 -6.71
CA GLY A 133 2.07 17.97 -7.11
C GLY A 133 1.89 17.01 -5.93
N LEU A 134 0.78 16.25 -5.92
CA LEU A 134 0.39 15.33 -4.84
C LEU A 134 0.87 13.91 -5.11
N MET A 135 1.37 13.24 -4.08
CA MET A 135 1.61 11.80 -4.07
C MET A 135 0.75 11.11 -3.00
N VAL A 136 0.01 10.08 -3.37
CA VAL A 136 -0.70 9.19 -2.43
C VAL A 136 -0.38 7.74 -2.78
N VAL A 137 0.26 7.04 -1.86
CA VAL A 137 0.71 5.66 -2.05
C VAL A 137 0.22 4.81 -0.88
N ALA A 138 -0.57 3.78 -1.16
CA ALA A 138 -1.01 2.81 -0.17
C ALA A 138 -0.20 1.51 -0.29
N LEU A 139 0.32 1.05 0.85
CA LEU A 139 1.19 -0.13 0.99
C LEU A 139 0.65 -1.04 2.09
N PRO A 140 0.89 -2.36 2.02
CA PRO A 140 0.58 -3.24 3.14
C PRO A 140 1.53 -2.99 4.31
N GLY A 141 1.00 -2.84 5.51
CA GLY A 141 1.73 -2.63 6.76
C GLY A 141 2.09 -3.92 7.49
N GLY A 142 2.85 -3.79 8.59
CA GLY A 142 3.47 -4.89 9.34
C GLY A 142 2.50 -5.92 9.89
N GLU A 143 1.27 -5.51 10.24
CA GLU A 143 0.23 -6.40 10.76
C GLU A 143 -0.48 -7.23 9.67
N THR A 144 -0.23 -6.93 8.39
CA THR A 144 -0.83 -7.67 7.27
C THR A 144 -0.49 -9.15 7.38
N LEU A 145 -1.54 -9.99 7.38
CA LEU A 145 -1.48 -11.46 7.47
C LEU A 145 -0.71 -11.98 8.70
N SER A 146 -0.67 -11.22 9.81
CA SER A 146 0.02 -11.61 11.06
C SER A 146 -0.47 -12.97 11.57
N ASN A 147 -1.78 -13.22 11.51
CA ASN A 147 -2.40 -14.50 11.90
C ASN A 147 -1.89 -15.67 11.05
N LEU A 148 -1.86 -15.52 9.72
CA LEU A 148 -1.36 -16.54 8.81
C LEU A 148 0.14 -16.77 8.99
N ARG A 149 0.91 -15.69 9.22
CA ARG A 149 2.35 -15.78 9.51
C ARG A 149 2.64 -16.58 10.76
N ALA A 150 1.92 -16.30 11.86
CA ALA A 150 2.04 -17.02 13.11
C ALA A 150 1.72 -18.50 12.93
N ALA A 151 0.56 -18.84 12.36
CA ALA A 151 0.13 -20.21 12.14
C ALA A 151 1.11 -21.03 11.25
N LEU A 152 1.64 -20.42 10.19
CA LEU A 152 2.65 -21.05 9.33
C LEU A 152 3.98 -21.28 10.07
N THR A 153 4.43 -20.31 10.87
CA THR A 153 5.66 -20.40 11.66
C THR A 153 5.58 -21.53 12.67
N ASP A 154 4.46 -21.62 13.42
CA ASP A 154 4.25 -22.66 14.42
C ASP A 154 4.20 -24.05 13.77
N ALA A 155 3.46 -24.18 12.65
CA ALA A 155 3.35 -25.44 11.92
C ALA A 155 4.70 -25.90 11.31
N GLU A 156 5.47 -25.00 10.71
CA GLU A 156 6.80 -25.34 10.18
C GLU A 156 7.78 -25.73 11.29
N THR A 157 7.80 -24.99 12.38
CA THR A 157 8.67 -25.27 13.52
C THR A 157 8.38 -26.66 14.09
N ALA A 158 7.10 -27.00 14.25
CA ALA A 158 6.68 -28.29 14.79
C ALA A 158 7.00 -29.48 13.86
N VAL A 159 6.91 -29.31 12.53
CA VAL A 159 7.04 -30.42 11.57
C VAL A 159 8.46 -30.51 11.00
N LEU A 160 9.11 -29.38 10.81
CA LEU A 160 10.41 -29.28 10.09
C LEU A 160 11.57 -28.90 11.01
N GLY A 161 11.31 -28.59 12.29
CA GLY A 161 12.33 -28.14 13.23
C GLY A 161 12.89 -26.74 12.96
N GLY A 162 12.22 -25.96 12.11
CA GLY A 162 12.62 -24.59 11.78
C GLY A 162 11.59 -23.91 10.90
N MET A 163 11.73 -22.61 10.72
CA MET A 163 10.81 -21.78 9.92
C MET A 163 11.47 -21.26 8.65
N SER A 164 10.65 -20.99 7.64
CA SER A 164 11.05 -20.30 6.41
C SER A 164 10.18 -19.03 6.19
N PRO A 165 10.68 -18.02 5.48
CA PRO A 165 9.87 -16.83 5.18
C PRO A 165 8.71 -17.22 4.26
N ARG A 166 7.48 -17.23 4.80
CA ARG A 166 6.24 -17.59 4.08
C ARG A 166 5.41 -16.39 3.70
N VAL A 167 5.33 -15.41 4.58
CA VAL A 167 4.65 -14.15 4.38
C VAL A 167 5.72 -13.08 4.27
N MET A 168 5.58 -12.20 3.28
CA MET A 168 6.53 -11.11 3.06
C MET A 168 6.56 -10.19 4.30
N PRO A 169 7.75 -9.80 4.78
CA PRO A 169 7.85 -8.78 5.82
C PRO A 169 7.41 -7.45 5.24
N MET A 170 6.48 -6.80 5.92
CA MET A 170 5.98 -5.46 5.61
C MET A 170 6.64 -4.44 6.52
N ALA A 171 6.71 -3.19 6.10
CA ALA A 171 7.33 -2.14 6.87
C ALA A 171 6.38 -1.57 7.93
N ASP A 172 6.97 -1.10 9.04
CA ASP A 172 6.28 -0.35 10.08
C ASP A 172 5.94 1.06 9.58
N ILE A 173 4.82 1.62 10.04
CA ILE A 173 4.36 2.97 9.68
C ILE A 173 5.39 4.05 9.99
N ARG A 174 6.16 3.92 11.09
CA ARG A 174 7.19 4.88 11.50
C ARG A 174 8.34 4.93 10.51
N ASP A 175 8.78 3.74 10.05
CA ASP A 175 9.82 3.62 9.03
C ASP A 175 9.36 4.25 7.72
N MET A 176 8.10 3.99 7.32
CA MET A 176 7.47 4.54 6.12
C MET A 176 7.35 6.07 6.19
N GLY A 177 6.92 6.64 7.33
CA GLY A 177 6.87 8.09 7.53
C GLY A 177 8.24 8.76 7.38
N GLY A 178 9.30 8.12 7.90
CA GLY A 178 10.68 8.57 7.71
C GLY A 178 11.14 8.53 6.24
N LEU A 179 10.63 7.58 5.45
CA LEU A 179 10.97 7.47 4.02
C LEU A 179 10.44 8.64 3.18
N ILE A 180 9.21 9.10 3.43
CA ILE A 180 8.63 10.24 2.69
C ILE A 180 9.45 11.50 2.89
N GLY A 181 9.83 11.80 4.13
CA GLY A 181 10.67 12.95 4.44
C GLY A 181 12.05 12.87 3.75
N ARG A 182 12.69 11.67 3.76
CA ARG A 182 13.97 11.44 3.05
C ARG A 182 13.83 11.51 1.54
N ALA A 183 12.67 11.20 0.98
CA ALA A 183 12.39 11.41 -0.44
C ALA A 183 12.24 12.89 -0.81
N GLY A 184 12.26 13.80 0.17
CA GLY A 184 12.15 15.24 -0.02
C GLY A 184 10.76 15.71 -0.39
N LEU A 185 9.71 14.97 0.01
CA LEU A 185 8.33 15.44 -0.10
C LEU A 185 8.01 16.37 1.06
N ALA A 186 7.27 17.42 0.78
CA ALA A 186 6.75 18.37 1.75
C ALA A 186 5.43 17.85 2.36
N LEU A 187 5.09 18.36 3.55
CA LEU A 187 3.85 18.03 4.27
C LEU A 187 3.62 16.51 4.39
N PRO A 188 4.64 15.73 4.79
CA PRO A 188 4.57 14.28 4.78
C PRO A 188 3.56 13.78 5.84
N VAL A 189 2.65 12.92 5.42
CA VAL A 189 1.72 12.22 6.30
C VAL A 189 1.84 10.72 6.05
N ALA A 190 1.95 9.95 7.11
CA ALA A 190 1.81 8.50 7.08
C ALA A 190 0.71 8.12 8.07
N ASP A 191 -0.27 7.43 7.61
CA ASP A 191 -1.37 6.92 8.44
C ASP A 191 -1.61 5.45 8.15
N SER A 192 -2.29 4.76 9.06
CA SER A 192 -2.58 3.34 8.97
C SER A 192 -4.05 3.08 9.26
N ASP A 193 -4.65 2.23 8.45
CA ASP A 193 -6.00 1.70 8.64
C ASP A 193 -5.97 0.17 8.50
N SER A 194 -6.96 -0.52 9.03
CA SER A 194 -7.03 -1.97 9.01
C SER A 194 -8.28 -2.45 8.29
N LEU A 195 -8.08 -3.41 7.39
CA LEU A 195 -9.13 -4.16 6.72
C LEU A 195 -9.16 -5.59 7.27
N THR A 196 -10.25 -5.97 7.91
CA THR A 196 -10.49 -7.37 8.30
C THR A 196 -11.37 -8.04 7.26
N VAL A 197 -10.89 -9.15 6.74
CA VAL A 197 -11.62 -9.97 5.76
C VAL A 197 -11.76 -11.37 6.29
N THR A 198 -12.90 -12.01 6.03
CA THR A 198 -13.19 -13.37 6.51
C THR A 198 -13.29 -14.37 5.35
N TRP A 199 -12.80 -15.59 5.58
CA TRP A 199 -12.85 -16.70 4.62
C TRP A 199 -13.48 -17.94 5.27
N PRO A 200 -14.09 -18.85 4.47
CA PRO A 200 -14.63 -20.09 5.01
C PRO A 200 -13.56 -21.00 5.62
N ASP A 201 -12.33 -20.94 5.15
CA ASP A 201 -11.19 -21.71 5.64
C ASP A 201 -9.84 -21.09 5.20
N ALA A 202 -8.74 -21.56 5.81
CA ALA A 202 -7.38 -21.08 5.50
C ALA A 202 -6.95 -21.37 4.05
N PHE A 203 -7.47 -22.40 3.41
CA PHE A 203 -7.15 -22.72 2.02
C PHE A 203 -7.86 -21.76 1.05
N ALA A 204 -9.06 -21.28 1.39
CA ALA A 204 -9.75 -20.25 0.65
C ALA A 204 -8.96 -18.92 0.69
N LEU A 205 -8.49 -18.50 1.87
CA LEU A 205 -7.58 -17.36 2.02
C LEU A 205 -6.33 -17.52 1.13
N MET A 206 -5.65 -18.67 1.19
CA MET A 206 -4.44 -18.91 0.40
C MET A 206 -4.70 -18.94 -1.12
N ARG A 207 -5.90 -19.40 -1.55
CA ARG A 207 -6.31 -19.32 -2.97
C ARG A 207 -6.50 -17.88 -3.42
N ASP A 208 -7.17 -17.07 -2.61
CA ASP A 208 -7.40 -15.65 -2.92
C ASP A 208 -6.09 -14.88 -2.96
N LEU A 209 -5.19 -15.06 -1.99
CA LEU A 209 -3.86 -14.44 -2.02
C LEU A 209 -3.08 -14.79 -3.29
N ARG A 210 -3.18 -16.04 -3.75
CA ARG A 210 -2.57 -16.45 -5.01
C ARG A 210 -3.27 -15.80 -6.22
N GLY A 211 -4.60 -15.71 -6.19
CA GLY A 211 -5.40 -15.06 -7.23
C GLY A 211 -5.14 -13.56 -7.34
N MET A 212 -4.88 -12.90 -6.20
CA MET A 212 -4.47 -11.48 -6.11
C MET A 212 -3.02 -11.23 -6.59
N ALA A 213 -2.26 -12.26 -6.95
CA ALA A 213 -0.82 -12.20 -7.19
C ALA A 213 0.03 -11.85 -5.94
N GLU A 214 -0.53 -11.98 -4.73
CA GLU A 214 0.15 -11.74 -3.44
C GLU A 214 0.81 -13.01 -2.88
N GLY A 215 1.30 -13.88 -3.74
CA GLY A 215 2.05 -15.07 -3.37
C GLY A 215 3.46 -14.73 -2.90
N ASN A 216 4.09 -15.66 -2.16
CA ASN A 216 5.45 -15.48 -1.67
C ASN A 216 6.48 -15.45 -2.82
N ALA A 217 7.03 -14.28 -3.12
CA ALA A 217 8.07 -14.04 -4.14
C ALA A 217 9.47 -13.82 -3.53
N LEU A 218 9.67 -14.04 -2.22
CA LEU A 218 10.95 -13.84 -1.58
C LEU A 218 12.05 -14.75 -2.17
N ALA A 219 13.22 -14.20 -2.42
CA ALA A 219 14.38 -14.99 -2.89
C ALA A 219 14.77 -16.08 -1.88
N ALA A 220 14.61 -15.81 -0.58
CA ALA A 220 14.89 -16.72 0.53
C ALA A 220 13.74 -17.72 0.80
N ARG A 221 12.65 -17.70 0.01
CA ARG A 221 11.56 -18.66 0.22
C ARG A 221 12.02 -20.10 0.06
N ARG A 222 11.39 -20.99 0.79
CA ARG A 222 11.57 -22.42 0.60
C ARG A 222 11.10 -22.83 -0.81
N ARG A 223 11.97 -23.49 -1.58
CA ARG A 223 11.68 -23.94 -2.96
C ARG A 223 11.17 -25.39 -3.03
N GLN A 224 11.26 -26.12 -1.93
CA GLN A 224 10.72 -27.47 -1.82
C GLN A 224 9.23 -27.46 -1.58
N PHE A 225 8.53 -28.52 -1.97
CA PHE A 225 7.11 -28.68 -1.65
C PHE A 225 6.87 -28.60 -0.14
N THR A 226 5.81 -27.88 0.24
CA THR A 226 5.38 -27.83 1.63
C THR A 226 4.75 -29.16 2.00
N PRO A 227 5.20 -29.85 3.06
CA PRO A 227 4.55 -31.07 3.52
C PRO A 227 3.07 -30.84 3.82
N ARG A 228 2.24 -31.83 3.50
CA ARG A 228 0.79 -31.77 3.77
C ARG A 228 0.50 -31.50 5.25
N GLU A 229 1.33 -32.09 6.14
CA GLU A 229 1.17 -31.90 7.58
C GLU A 229 1.33 -30.44 8.01
N VAL A 230 2.31 -29.70 7.45
CA VAL A 230 2.47 -28.26 7.70
C VAL A 230 1.18 -27.50 7.31
N MET A 231 0.65 -27.79 6.12
CA MET A 231 -0.57 -27.12 5.63
C MET A 231 -1.79 -27.43 6.50
N MET A 232 -1.94 -28.70 6.93
CA MET A 232 -3.06 -29.11 7.80
C MET A 232 -2.95 -28.50 9.19
N ARG A 233 -1.75 -28.46 9.79
CA ARG A 233 -1.51 -27.82 11.09
C ARG A 233 -1.76 -26.31 11.00
N THR A 234 -1.33 -25.65 9.93
CA THR A 234 -1.63 -24.25 9.70
C THR A 234 -3.14 -24.01 9.64
N ALA A 235 -3.89 -24.82 8.89
CA ALA A 235 -5.34 -24.68 8.77
C ALA A 235 -6.05 -24.89 10.12
N LEU A 236 -5.62 -25.88 10.90
CA LEU A 236 -6.16 -26.14 12.25
C LEU A 236 -5.85 -24.97 13.19
N SER A 237 -4.61 -24.50 13.23
CA SER A 237 -4.20 -23.36 14.06
C SER A 237 -4.98 -22.08 13.70
N MET A 238 -5.20 -21.83 12.40
CA MET A 238 -6.04 -20.72 11.95
C MET A 238 -7.48 -20.86 12.44
N GLN A 239 -8.07 -22.07 12.35
CA GLN A 239 -9.42 -22.34 12.79
C GLN A 239 -9.59 -22.20 14.31
N GLU A 240 -8.64 -22.69 15.09
CA GLU A 240 -8.71 -22.67 16.55
C GLU A 240 -8.48 -21.30 17.17
N ARG A 241 -7.64 -20.46 16.55
CA ARG A 241 -7.15 -19.22 17.15
C ARG A 241 -7.77 -17.96 16.53
N PHE A 242 -8.20 -18.02 15.28
CA PHE A 242 -8.58 -16.87 14.48
C PHE A 242 -9.88 -17.03 13.71
N ALA A 243 -10.71 -17.99 14.11
CA ALA A 243 -12.08 -18.06 13.59
C ALA A 243 -12.99 -17.10 14.35
N ASP A 244 -13.91 -16.46 13.61
CA ASP A 244 -15.00 -15.68 14.17
C ASP A 244 -16.12 -16.56 14.77
N ALA A 245 -17.19 -15.95 15.27
CA ALA A 245 -18.32 -16.64 15.86
C ALA A 245 -19.06 -17.57 14.86
N ASP A 246 -18.97 -17.30 13.57
CA ASP A 246 -19.57 -18.09 12.49
C ASP A 246 -18.60 -19.18 11.98
N GLY A 247 -17.43 -19.32 12.60
CA GLY A 247 -16.40 -20.29 12.23
C GLY A 247 -15.60 -19.89 11.00
N ARG A 248 -15.66 -18.65 10.55
CA ARG A 248 -14.88 -18.13 9.42
C ARG A 248 -13.51 -17.65 9.88
N ILE A 249 -12.50 -17.88 9.07
CA ILE A 249 -11.12 -17.42 9.35
C ILE A 249 -11.01 -15.92 9.07
N GLU A 250 -10.55 -15.17 10.07
CA GLU A 250 -10.21 -13.77 9.91
C GLU A 250 -8.75 -13.57 9.50
N ALA A 251 -8.52 -12.67 8.55
CA ALA A 251 -7.20 -12.14 8.26
C ALA A 251 -7.24 -10.61 8.16
N VAL A 252 -6.25 -9.99 8.77
CA VAL A 252 -6.09 -8.53 8.80
C VAL A 252 -5.13 -8.10 7.71
N PHE A 253 -5.49 -7.01 7.02
CA PHE A 253 -4.63 -6.28 6.11
C PHE A 253 -4.49 -4.86 6.62
N GLU A 254 -3.32 -4.52 7.11
CA GLU A 254 -2.97 -3.16 7.46
C GLU A 254 -2.67 -2.39 6.17
N VAL A 255 -3.29 -1.23 6.01
CA VAL A 255 -3.09 -0.33 4.88
C VAL A 255 -2.36 0.90 5.38
N VAL A 256 -1.07 0.99 5.10
CA VAL A 256 -0.28 2.20 5.38
C VAL A 256 -0.36 3.11 4.17
N THR A 257 -0.94 4.30 4.36
CA THR A 257 -1.05 5.31 3.32
C THR A 257 -0.02 6.41 3.54
N LEU A 258 0.75 6.68 2.51
CA LEU A 258 1.77 7.71 2.44
C LEU A 258 1.27 8.86 1.57
N THR A 259 1.15 10.05 2.15
CA THR A 259 0.75 11.26 1.43
C THR A 259 1.86 12.31 1.54
N GLY A 260 2.17 12.96 0.44
CA GLY A 260 3.15 14.04 0.43
C GLY A 260 3.05 14.87 -0.85
N TRP A 261 3.66 16.04 -0.84
CA TRP A 261 3.63 17.00 -1.92
C TRP A 261 5.02 17.26 -2.45
N ALA A 262 5.17 17.46 -3.75
CA ALA A 262 6.40 18.01 -4.28
C ALA A 262 6.61 19.43 -3.71
N PRO A 263 7.80 19.77 -3.21
CA PRO A 263 8.03 21.08 -2.59
C PRO A 263 7.71 22.23 -3.52
N HIS A 264 7.08 23.27 -2.98
CA HIS A 264 6.81 24.54 -3.66
C HIS A 264 6.77 25.69 -2.65
N GLU A 265 7.13 26.88 -3.05
CA GLU A 265 7.18 28.06 -2.18
C GLU A 265 5.81 28.55 -1.67
N SER A 266 4.72 28.20 -2.37
CA SER A 266 3.35 28.50 -1.94
C SER A 266 2.85 27.66 -0.77
N GLN A 267 3.57 26.59 -0.40
CA GLN A 267 3.16 25.70 0.68
C GLN A 267 3.36 26.35 2.04
N GLN A 268 2.48 25.99 2.98
CA GLN A 268 2.59 26.47 4.35
C GLN A 268 3.95 26.10 4.95
N GLN A 269 4.63 27.08 5.49
CA GLN A 269 5.87 26.87 6.23
C GLN A 269 5.60 26.92 7.73
N PRO A 270 6.29 26.11 8.55
CA PRO A 270 6.22 26.24 9.99
C PRO A 270 6.55 27.66 10.42
N LEU A 271 5.73 28.23 11.26
CA LEU A 271 6.03 29.53 11.87
C LEU A 271 7.31 29.43 12.70
N ARG A 272 8.06 30.52 12.78
CA ARG A 272 9.27 30.58 13.60
C ARG A 272 8.90 30.33 15.08
N PRO A 273 9.69 29.59 15.86
CA PRO A 273 9.46 29.46 17.29
C PRO A 273 9.33 30.84 17.94
N GLY A 274 8.30 31.03 18.80
CA GLY A 274 8.02 32.32 19.46
C GLY A 274 7.22 33.32 18.60
N SER A 275 6.78 32.98 17.38
CA SER A 275 5.95 33.85 16.54
C SER A 275 4.44 33.73 16.79
N ALA A 276 4.01 32.97 17.80
CA ALA A 276 2.60 32.84 18.16
C ALA A 276 2.00 34.19 18.51
N SER A 277 0.96 34.61 17.81
CA SER A 277 0.25 35.87 18.01
C SER A 277 -0.93 35.76 19.03
N ALA A 278 -1.32 34.52 19.38
CA ALA A 278 -2.37 34.25 20.36
C ALA A 278 -1.91 33.11 21.28
N ARG A 279 -2.31 33.17 22.55
CA ARG A 279 -2.09 32.07 23.49
C ARG A 279 -3.06 30.95 23.21
N LEU A 280 -2.59 29.70 23.35
CA LEU A 280 -3.42 28.50 23.12
C LEU A 280 -4.61 28.47 24.09
N ALA A 281 -4.39 28.87 25.35
CA ALA A 281 -5.43 28.93 26.35
C ALA A 281 -6.59 29.87 25.94
N ASP A 282 -6.26 31.06 25.40
CA ASP A 282 -7.26 32.02 24.91
C ASP A 282 -8.06 31.45 23.74
N ALA A 283 -7.38 30.74 22.81
CA ALA A 283 -8.02 30.12 21.66
C ALA A 283 -8.94 28.94 22.02
N LEU A 284 -8.63 28.23 23.09
CA LEU A 284 -9.39 27.09 23.61
C LEU A 284 -10.40 27.46 24.68
N GLY A 285 -10.42 28.73 25.14
CA GLY A 285 -11.27 29.19 26.27
C GLY A 285 -10.94 28.48 27.58
N SER A 286 -9.68 28.06 27.76
CA SER A 286 -9.17 27.38 28.95
C SER A 286 -8.20 28.28 29.74
N SER A 287 -7.98 27.98 31.01
CA SER A 287 -6.94 28.66 31.83
C SER A 287 -5.64 27.88 31.76
N GLU A 288 -4.51 28.58 31.62
CA GLU A 288 -3.19 27.96 31.74
C GLU A 288 -2.96 27.50 33.18
N TYR A 289 -2.36 26.33 33.37
CA TYR A 289 -1.91 25.86 34.67
C TYR A 289 -0.66 26.65 35.05
N ASP A 290 -0.76 27.39 36.17
CA ASP A 290 0.36 28.10 36.77
C ASP A 290 0.93 27.27 37.92
N PRO A 291 2.13 26.68 37.77
CA PRO A 291 2.72 25.82 38.76
C PRO A 291 3.10 26.60 40.05
N GLU A 292 3.20 27.94 40.00
CA GLU A 292 3.53 28.75 41.18
C GLU A 292 2.31 29.11 42.06
N GLN A 293 1.08 28.82 41.61
CA GLN A 293 -0.16 29.07 42.36
C GLN A 293 -0.72 27.81 43.03
N SER A 294 -0.01 26.70 43.05
CA SER A 294 -0.41 25.44 43.68
C SER A 294 0.49 25.14 44.91
N GLU A 295 0.54 26.01 45.92
CA GLU A 295 0.93 25.70 47.28
C GLU A 295 -0.28 25.71 48.22
#